data_e311ee171796bc60bbef7794453c0af2
#
_entry.id   e311ee171796bc60bbef7794453c0af2
#
_cell.length_a   1.000
_cell.length_b   1.000
_cell.length_c   1.000
_cell.angle_alpha   90.00
_cell.angle_beta   90.00
_cell.angle_gamma   90.00
#
_symmetry.space_group_name_H-M   'P 1'
#
loop_
_entity.id
_entity.type
_entity.pdbx_description
1 polymer ?
#
loop_
_entity_poly.entity_id
_entity_poly.type
_entity_poly.pdbx_seq_one_letter_code
_entity_poly.pdbx_strand_id
1 'polypeptide(L)'
;MTITSSFAYFDCFAGIAGDMALGALLDAGGDLKALRAGLRGLDLEPFELEVESVERGGIGATHVTVRTSPGAARTWGDVRELLGSATLPEPARARALATFALLAEAEGRVHRVPPEQVHFHEVGAVDALVDVVGTALLLHDLGVREAWASPVATGSGRTGSAHGPLPVPAPAVLELLRGAPVHGGPAVELTTPTGAAILAAGVARFGELPPMRVVSVGYGAGSRQHDEMPNVLRVILGERVEDDAGAGDGALVLETNLDDLVPELAPWVVDRLFAAGASDVWITPVQMKKGRPAITLSALCPPGTDARVRAVLWRETSTLGVRGTPVRKWMLERKLVEVALLGGTVRVKLGLEGGQVVNVAPEFDDCARLASESGRPLKEVMARAQAAALAELDAPPG
;
A
#
# COMPACT_ATOMS: atom_id res chain seq x y z
N MET A 1 -16.90 0.42 -25.94
CA MET A 1 -15.58 -0.13 -25.60
C MET A 1 -15.53 -0.18 -24.08
N THR A 2 -15.44 -1.34 -23.48
CA THR A 2 -15.33 -1.46 -22.02
C THR A 2 -13.93 -1.00 -21.62
N ILE A 3 -13.84 0.03 -20.80
CA ILE A 3 -12.56 0.49 -20.23
C ILE A 3 -12.13 -0.57 -19.21
N THR A 4 -11.00 -1.21 -19.45
CA THR A 4 -10.44 -2.19 -18.51
C THR A 4 -9.18 -1.58 -17.91
N SER A 5 -9.17 -1.37 -16.60
CA SER A 5 -8.06 -0.79 -15.86
C SER A 5 -7.69 -1.68 -14.69
N SER A 6 -6.41 -2.03 -14.56
CA SER A 6 -5.96 -2.90 -13.45
C SER A 6 -5.80 -2.16 -12.14
N PHE A 7 -5.75 -0.82 -12.17
CA PHE A 7 -5.42 0.03 -11.02
C PHE A 7 -6.38 1.21 -10.89
N ALA A 8 -6.77 1.51 -9.63
CA ALA A 8 -7.55 2.69 -9.27
C ALA A 8 -6.81 3.52 -8.19
N TYR A 9 -6.89 4.84 -8.32
CA TYR A 9 -6.44 5.76 -7.29
C TYR A 9 -7.61 6.63 -6.83
N PHE A 10 -7.94 6.53 -5.53
CA PHE A 10 -8.97 7.33 -4.88
C PHE A 10 -8.33 8.60 -4.31
N ASP A 11 -8.61 9.73 -4.92
CA ASP A 11 -8.12 11.03 -4.45
C ASP A 11 -9.15 11.70 -3.56
N CYS A 12 -8.96 11.52 -2.26
CA CYS A 12 -9.89 11.90 -1.19
C CYS A 12 -9.62 13.31 -0.65
N PHE A 13 -9.23 14.27 -1.52
CA PHE A 13 -8.92 15.64 -1.12
C PHE A 13 -10.10 16.37 -0.46
N ALA A 14 -11.34 15.97 -0.81
CA ALA A 14 -12.60 16.45 -0.22
C ALA A 14 -13.33 15.34 0.56
N GLY A 15 -12.61 14.30 0.99
CA GLY A 15 -13.17 13.14 1.68
C GLY A 15 -13.78 12.11 0.75
N ILE A 16 -14.61 11.23 1.33
CA ILE A 16 -15.29 10.16 0.62
C ILE A 16 -16.59 9.76 1.34
N ALA A 17 -17.65 9.56 0.56
CA ALA A 17 -18.88 8.92 0.99
C ALA A 17 -19.25 7.81 -0.01
N GLY A 18 -20.21 6.97 0.33
CA GLY A 18 -20.58 5.83 -0.51
C GLY A 18 -21.13 6.26 -1.86
N ASP A 19 -22.03 7.23 -1.88
CA ASP A 19 -22.60 7.87 -3.08
C ASP A 19 -21.52 8.50 -3.96
N MET A 20 -20.52 9.14 -3.35
CA MET A 20 -19.38 9.73 -4.06
C MET A 20 -18.51 8.65 -4.74
N ALA A 21 -18.24 7.53 -4.05
CA ALA A 21 -17.48 6.42 -4.63
C ALA A 21 -18.23 5.80 -5.82
N LEU A 22 -19.52 5.57 -5.66
CA LEU A 22 -20.39 5.05 -6.71
C LEU A 22 -20.46 5.99 -7.92
N GLY A 23 -20.67 7.28 -7.66
CA GLY A 23 -20.74 8.33 -8.68
C GLY A 23 -19.41 8.46 -9.45
N ALA A 24 -18.27 8.47 -8.75
CA ALA A 24 -16.95 8.60 -9.38
C ALA A 24 -16.63 7.42 -10.30
N LEU A 25 -16.98 6.19 -9.90
CA LEU A 25 -16.76 5.00 -10.73
C LEU A 25 -17.68 4.97 -11.95
N LEU A 26 -18.93 5.42 -11.83
CA LEU A 26 -19.82 5.58 -12.98
C LEU A 26 -19.30 6.65 -13.95
N ASP A 27 -18.85 7.79 -13.43
CA ASP A 27 -18.28 8.86 -14.23
C ASP A 27 -16.98 8.45 -14.93
N ALA A 28 -16.20 7.59 -14.30
CA ALA A 28 -14.98 7.02 -14.88
C ALA A 28 -15.22 5.98 -15.99
N GLY A 29 -16.48 5.65 -16.28
CA GLY A 29 -16.87 4.74 -17.38
C GLY A 29 -17.55 3.46 -16.93
N GLY A 30 -18.00 3.37 -15.69
CA GLY A 30 -18.80 2.26 -15.18
C GLY A 30 -20.13 2.10 -15.91
N ASP A 31 -20.54 0.86 -16.16
CA ASP A 31 -21.81 0.57 -16.85
C ASP A 31 -22.99 0.59 -15.87
N LEU A 32 -23.80 1.66 -15.95
CA LEU A 32 -25.01 1.82 -15.14
C LEU A 32 -26.03 0.69 -15.34
N LYS A 33 -26.11 0.11 -16.55
CA LYS A 33 -27.06 -0.98 -16.83
C LYS A 33 -26.59 -2.27 -16.14
N ALA A 34 -25.30 -2.57 -16.23
CA ALA A 34 -24.69 -3.70 -15.54
C ALA A 34 -24.82 -3.54 -14.01
N LEU A 35 -24.55 -2.34 -13.48
CA LEU A 35 -24.74 -2.02 -12.06
C LEU A 35 -26.18 -2.29 -11.61
N ARG A 36 -27.17 -1.73 -12.32
CA ARG A 36 -28.58 -1.96 -11.99
C ARG A 36 -28.99 -3.44 -12.08
N ALA A 37 -28.43 -4.19 -13.02
CA ALA A 37 -28.68 -5.63 -13.14
C ALA A 37 -28.07 -6.40 -11.95
N GLY A 38 -26.83 -6.09 -11.57
CA GLY A 38 -26.17 -6.71 -10.41
C GLY A 38 -26.88 -6.43 -9.10
N LEU A 39 -27.32 -5.18 -8.88
CA LEU A 39 -28.07 -4.79 -7.67
C LEU A 39 -29.44 -5.46 -7.54
N ARG A 40 -30.10 -5.82 -8.65
CA ARG A 40 -31.34 -6.62 -8.62
C ARG A 40 -31.14 -8.04 -8.11
N GLY A 41 -29.90 -8.52 -8.07
CA GLY A 41 -29.54 -9.82 -7.47
C GLY A 41 -29.56 -9.82 -5.94
N LEU A 42 -29.77 -8.65 -5.32
CA LEU A 42 -29.95 -8.49 -3.89
C LEU A 42 -31.42 -8.54 -3.53
N ASP A 43 -31.78 -9.29 -2.49
CA ASP A 43 -33.13 -9.31 -1.93
C ASP A 43 -33.33 -8.10 -1.00
N LEU A 44 -33.49 -6.91 -1.61
CA LEU A 44 -33.69 -5.64 -0.93
C LEU A 44 -35.11 -5.13 -1.10
N GLU A 45 -35.53 -4.27 -0.19
CA GLU A 45 -36.74 -3.45 -0.36
C GLU A 45 -36.65 -2.65 -1.66
N PRO A 46 -37.77 -2.32 -2.32
CA PRO A 46 -37.76 -1.54 -3.54
C PRO A 46 -36.99 -0.22 -3.37
N PHE A 47 -36.09 0.05 -4.27
CA PHE A 47 -35.33 1.29 -4.34
C PHE A 47 -35.17 1.76 -5.80
N GLU A 48 -34.97 3.04 -5.96
CA GLU A 48 -34.67 3.66 -7.24
C GLU A 48 -33.27 4.29 -7.20
N LEU A 49 -32.46 4.02 -8.23
CA LEU A 49 -31.13 4.61 -8.40
C LEU A 49 -31.22 5.75 -9.41
N GLU A 50 -31.17 6.98 -8.91
CA GLU A 50 -31.08 8.19 -9.72
C GLU A 50 -29.63 8.58 -9.93
N VAL A 51 -29.27 8.90 -11.18
CA VAL A 51 -27.91 9.30 -11.55
C VAL A 51 -28.00 10.58 -12.37
N GLU A 52 -27.40 11.62 -11.87
CA GLU A 52 -27.46 12.97 -12.42
C GLU A 52 -26.06 13.53 -12.66
N SER A 53 -25.92 14.32 -13.73
CA SER A 53 -24.73 15.14 -13.92
C SER A 53 -24.93 16.48 -13.20
N VAL A 54 -24.02 16.81 -12.30
CA VAL A 54 -24.06 18.02 -11.48
C VAL A 54 -22.75 18.76 -11.54
N GLU A 55 -22.73 20.00 -11.06
CA GLU A 55 -21.51 20.78 -10.87
C GLU A 55 -21.28 21.04 -9.38
N ARG A 56 -20.04 20.89 -8.96
CA ARG A 56 -19.58 21.23 -7.60
C ARG A 56 -18.30 22.06 -7.69
N GLY A 57 -18.38 23.33 -7.31
CA GLY A 57 -17.22 24.22 -7.32
C GLY A 57 -16.53 24.33 -8.68
N GLY A 58 -17.30 24.36 -9.79
CA GLY A 58 -16.77 24.41 -11.16
C GLY A 58 -16.33 23.06 -11.74
N ILE A 59 -16.45 21.96 -10.99
CA ILE A 59 -16.15 20.60 -11.46
C ILE A 59 -17.43 19.88 -11.82
N GLY A 60 -17.56 19.42 -13.09
CA GLY A 60 -18.61 18.51 -13.49
C GLY A 60 -18.42 17.14 -12.82
N ALA A 61 -19.47 16.58 -12.27
CA ALA A 61 -19.41 15.32 -11.52
C ALA A 61 -20.72 14.55 -11.62
N THR A 62 -20.67 13.24 -11.36
CA THR A 62 -21.83 12.38 -11.29
C THR A 62 -22.33 12.27 -9.85
N HIS A 63 -23.57 12.64 -9.62
CA HIS A 63 -24.28 12.46 -8.34
C HIS A 63 -25.20 11.25 -8.42
N VAL A 64 -25.13 10.40 -7.39
CA VAL A 64 -25.96 9.21 -7.27
C VAL A 64 -26.86 9.34 -6.04
N THR A 65 -28.16 9.15 -6.21
CA THR A 65 -29.12 9.14 -5.13
C THR A 65 -29.85 7.80 -5.11
N VAL A 66 -29.86 7.15 -3.96
CA VAL A 66 -30.67 5.95 -3.70
C VAL A 66 -31.97 6.38 -3.03
N ARG A 67 -33.08 6.33 -3.76
CA ARG A 67 -34.41 6.58 -3.20
C ARG A 67 -35.00 5.28 -2.70
N THR A 68 -35.31 5.23 -1.43
CA THR A 68 -35.92 4.07 -0.78
C THR A 68 -36.95 4.52 0.26
N SER A 69 -37.88 3.65 0.59
CA SER A 69 -38.74 3.84 1.78
C SER A 69 -37.94 3.53 3.04
N PRO A 70 -38.28 4.15 4.19
CA PRO A 70 -37.69 3.79 5.46
C PRO A 70 -37.78 2.28 5.70
N GLY A 71 -36.65 1.59 5.77
CA GLY A 71 -36.55 0.15 6.00
C GLY A 71 -36.22 -0.18 7.46
N ALA A 72 -36.28 -1.46 7.80
CA ALA A 72 -35.84 -1.94 9.10
C ALA A 72 -34.31 -1.83 9.24
N ALA A 73 -33.84 -1.49 10.44
CA ALA A 73 -32.42 -1.56 10.77
C ALA A 73 -31.96 -3.03 10.68
N ARG A 74 -30.83 -3.26 9.98
CA ARG A 74 -30.24 -4.58 9.83
C ARG A 74 -29.07 -4.77 10.81
N THR A 75 -28.92 -6.01 11.27
CA THR A 75 -27.72 -6.43 11.97
C THR A 75 -26.60 -6.83 10.98
N TRP A 76 -25.37 -6.95 11.47
CA TRP A 76 -24.30 -7.55 10.66
C TRP A 76 -24.65 -8.97 10.20
N GLY A 77 -25.36 -9.76 11.03
CA GLY A 77 -25.84 -11.08 10.67
C GLY A 77 -26.74 -11.06 9.44
N ASP A 78 -27.71 -10.14 9.41
CA ASP A 78 -28.67 -9.97 8.29
C ASP A 78 -27.96 -9.58 7.00
N VAL A 79 -27.01 -8.64 7.07
CA VAL A 79 -26.21 -8.21 5.90
C VAL A 79 -25.35 -9.34 5.38
N ARG A 80 -24.72 -10.12 6.26
CA ARG A 80 -23.90 -11.27 5.88
C ARG A 80 -24.71 -12.37 5.18
N GLU A 81 -25.93 -12.66 5.68
CA GLU A 81 -26.82 -13.63 5.06
C GLU A 81 -27.32 -13.13 3.69
N LEU A 82 -27.75 -11.89 3.60
CA LEU A 82 -28.18 -11.26 2.37
C LEU A 82 -27.09 -11.29 1.29
N LEU A 83 -25.85 -10.90 1.60
CA LEU A 83 -24.74 -10.92 0.66
C LEU A 83 -24.27 -12.34 0.33
N GLY A 84 -24.39 -13.27 1.29
CA GLY A 84 -24.04 -14.68 1.12
C GLY A 84 -24.97 -15.40 0.14
N SER A 85 -26.26 -15.06 0.14
CA SER A 85 -27.28 -15.63 -0.75
C SER A 85 -27.39 -14.92 -2.11
N ALA A 86 -26.83 -13.71 -2.23
CA ALA A 86 -26.93 -12.89 -3.43
C ALA A 86 -26.19 -13.46 -4.64
N THR A 87 -26.77 -13.28 -5.83
CA THR A 87 -26.12 -13.64 -7.09
C THR A 87 -25.17 -12.52 -7.53
N LEU A 88 -23.95 -12.52 -7.00
CA LEU A 88 -22.91 -11.53 -7.26
C LEU A 88 -21.62 -12.22 -7.75
N PRO A 89 -20.80 -11.56 -8.60
CA PRO A 89 -19.44 -12.00 -8.89
C PRO A 89 -18.65 -12.17 -7.59
N GLU A 90 -17.92 -13.28 -7.44
CA GLU A 90 -17.22 -13.60 -6.18
C GLU A 90 -16.29 -12.48 -5.70
N PRO A 91 -15.47 -11.81 -6.55
CA PRO A 91 -14.63 -10.72 -6.10
C PRO A 91 -15.43 -9.50 -5.55
N ALA A 92 -16.59 -9.20 -6.17
CA ALA A 92 -17.45 -8.11 -5.71
C ALA A 92 -18.13 -8.46 -4.38
N ARG A 93 -18.64 -9.70 -4.25
CA ARG A 93 -19.23 -10.21 -3.01
C ARG A 93 -18.22 -10.19 -1.86
N ALA A 94 -17.01 -10.70 -2.08
CA ALA A 94 -15.94 -10.73 -1.08
C ALA A 94 -15.58 -9.32 -0.60
N ARG A 95 -15.48 -8.35 -1.54
CA ARG A 95 -15.18 -6.95 -1.20
C ARG A 95 -16.31 -6.31 -0.39
N ALA A 96 -17.56 -6.52 -0.77
CA ALA A 96 -18.72 -6.01 -0.04
C ALA A 96 -18.81 -6.60 1.38
N LEU A 97 -18.62 -7.91 1.53
CA LEU A 97 -18.57 -8.58 2.84
C LEU A 97 -17.44 -8.04 3.71
N ALA A 98 -16.24 -7.85 3.17
CA ALA A 98 -15.11 -7.27 3.89
C ALA A 98 -15.41 -5.84 4.37
N THR A 99 -16.05 -5.01 3.52
CA THR A 99 -16.44 -3.65 3.88
C THR A 99 -17.42 -3.63 5.05
N PHE A 100 -18.47 -4.44 5.03
CA PHE A 100 -19.44 -4.50 6.12
C PHE A 100 -18.88 -5.16 7.38
N ALA A 101 -17.97 -6.11 7.27
CA ALA A 101 -17.27 -6.69 8.42
C ALA A 101 -16.47 -5.62 9.18
N LEU A 102 -15.72 -4.79 8.46
CA LEU A 102 -14.96 -3.67 9.05
C LEU A 102 -15.89 -2.62 9.66
N LEU A 103 -17.03 -2.32 9.04
CA LEU A 103 -18.06 -1.46 9.64
C LEU A 103 -18.58 -2.03 10.96
N ALA A 104 -18.92 -3.32 10.99
CA ALA A 104 -19.39 -3.97 12.21
C ALA A 104 -18.33 -3.97 13.32
N GLU A 105 -17.07 -4.21 12.98
CA GLU A 105 -15.96 -4.12 13.93
C GLU A 105 -15.76 -2.70 14.47
N ALA A 106 -15.83 -1.68 13.59
CA ALA A 106 -15.65 -0.28 14.00
C ALA A 106 -16.79 0.17 14.92
N GLU A 107 -18.03 -0.08 14.54
CA GLU A 107 -19.21 0.21 15.37
C GLU A 107 -19.19 -0.60 16.69
N GLY A 108 -18.78 -1.87 16.62
CA GLY A 108 -18.63 -2.71 17.82
C GLY A 108 -17.61 -2.11 18.81
N ARG A 109 -16.49 -1.58 18.31
CA ARG A 109 -15.50 -0.88 19.15
C ARG A 109 -16.06 0.43 19.74
N VAL A 110 -16.77 1.21 18.94
CA VAL A 110 -17.36 2.48 19.39
C VAL A 110 -18.42 2.24 20.45
N HIS A 111 -19.30 1.27 20.25
CA HIS A 111 -20.41 0.94 21.17
C HIS A 111 -19.99 -0.04 22.29
N ARG A 112 -18.78 -0.61 22.24
CA ARG A 112 -18.27 -1.61 23.17
C ARG A 112 -19.11 -2.88 23.23
N VAL A 113 -19.57 -3.34 22.08
CA VAL A 113 -20.33 -4.58 21.90
C VAL A 113 -19.62 -5.49 20.87
N PRO A 114 -19.81 -6.81 20.92
CA PRO A 114 -19.34 -7.69 19.86
C PRO A 114 -19.90 -7.30 18.49
N PRO A 115 -19.17 -7.45 17.39
CA PRO A 115 -19.63 -7.10 16.04
C PRO A 115 -20.97 -7.76 15.66
N GLU A 116 -21.22 -8.98 16.14
CA GLU A 116 -22.46 -9.75 15.90
C GLU A 116 -23.70 -9.10 16.55
N GLN A 117 -23.49 -8.24 17.55
CA GLN A 117 -24.56 -7.51 18.25
C GLN A 117 -24.75 -6.09 17.74
N VAL A 118 -23.97 -5.69 16.75
CA VAL A 118 -24.08 -4.36 16.15
C VAL A 118 -25.38 -4.28 15.33
N HIS A 119 -26.17 -3.27 15.64
CA HIS A 119 -27.27 -2.83 14.81
C HIS A 119 -26.85 -1.63 13.99
N PHE A 120 -26.88 -1.75 12.68
CA PHE A 120 -26.56 -0.67 11.78
C PHE A 120 -27.71 0.33 11.71
N HIS A 121 -27.62 1.43 12.45
CA HIS A 121 -28.67 2.46 12.49
C HIS A 121 -28.70 3.33 11.23
N GLU A 122 -27.53 3.56 10.61
CA GLU A 122 -27.35 4.38 9.41
C GLU A 122 -26.80 3.55 8.24
N VAL A 123 -25.82 2.69 8.49
CA VAL A 123 -25.10 1.94 7.44
C VAL A 123 -25.75 0.58 7.07
N GLY A 124 -26.81 0.18 7.74
CA GLY A 124 -27.61 -1.01 7.39
C GLY A 124 -28.83 -0.70 6.50
N ALA A 125 -29.05 0.56 6.19
CA ALA A 125 -30.11 1.00 5.30
C ALA A 125 -29.79 0.61 3.83
N VAL A 126 -30.83 0.61 2.99
CA VAL A 126 -30.72 0.19 1.58
C VAL A 126 -29.70 1.02 0.80
N ASP A 127 -29.60 2.31 1.08
CA ASP A 127 -28.66 3.23 0.44
C ASP A 127 -27.20 2.80 0.67
N ALA A 128 -26.82 2.51 1.91
CA ALA A 128 -25.46 2.05 2.23
C ALA A 128 -25.15 0.68 1.60
N LEU A 129 -26.13 -0.23 1.53
CA LEU A 129 -25.99 -1.52 0.85
C LEU A 129 -25.77 -1.32 -0.66
N VAL A 130 -26.54 -0.45 -1.29
CA VAL A 130 -26.39 -0.11 -2.72
C VAL A 130 -25.05 0.54 -3.00
N ASP A 131 -24.61 1.47 -2.16
CA ASP A 131 -23.32 2.15 -2.28
C ASP A 131 -22.13 1.18 -2.21
N VAL A 132 -22.12 0.33 -1.17
CA VAL A 132 -21.00 -0.62 -0.96
C VAL A 132 -20.99 -1.71 -2.03
N VAL A 133 -22.13 -2.34 -2.29
CA VAL A 133 -22.21 -3.42 -3.29
C VAL A 133 -22.01 -2.86 -4.69
N GLY A 134 -22.61 -1.69 -4.97
CA GLY A 134 -22.45 -1.02 -6.27
C GLY A 134 -21.02 -0.62 -6.55
N THR A 135 -20.31 -0.07 -5.55
CA THR A 135 -18.89 0.24 -5.66
C THR A 135 -18.06 -1.03 -5.94
N ALA A 136 -18.35 -2.13 -5.23
CA ALA A 136 -17.67 -3.41 -5.42
C ALA A 136 -17.91 -4.01 -6.82
N LEU A 137 -19.16 -3.91 -7.32
CA LEU A 137 -19.52 -4.34 -8.68
C LEU A 137 -18.79 -3.51 -9.73
N LEU A 138 -18.83 -2.18 -9.63
CA LEU A 138 -18.17 -1.30 -10.59
C LEU A 138 -16.66 -1.49 -10.63
N LEU A 139 -16.01 -1.65 -9.47
CA LEU A 139 -14.58 -1.96 -9.42
C LEU A 139 -14.25 -3.30 -10.10
N HIS A 140 -15.14 -4.30 -9.94
CA HIS A 140 -14.99 -5.59 -10.62
C HIS A 140 -15.15 -5.45 -12.15
N ASP A 141 -16.22 -4.79 -12.60
CA ASP A 141 -16.55 -4.64 -14.02
C ASP A 141 -15.53 -3.76 -14.76
N LEU A 142 -14.94 -2.78 -14.09
CA LEU A 142 -13.85 -1.95 -14.59
C LEU A 142 -12.49 -2.67 -14.59
N GLY A 143 -12.42 -3.90 -14.07
CA GLY A 143 -11.21 -4.72 -14.04
C GLY A 143 -10.19 -4.33 -12.98
N VAL A 144 -10.58 -3.51 -11.98
CA VAL A 144 -9.67 -3.03 -10.93
C VAL A 144 -9.25 -4.17 -10.00
N ARG A 145 -7.94 -4.45 -10.01
CA ARG A 145 -7.30 -5.48 -9.17
C ARG A 145 -6.62 -4.90 -7.95
N GLU A 146 -6.10 -3.69 -8.07
CA GLU A 146 -5.41 -2.97 -6.99
C GLU A 146 -5.93 -1.53 -6.91
N ALA A 147 -6.07 -1.02 -5.70
CA ALA A 147 -6.45 0.37 -5.48
C ALA A 147 -5.55 1.01 -4.41
N TRP A 148 -5.21 2.28 -4.62
CA TRP A 148 -4.56 3.14 -3.63
C TRP A 148 -5.43 4.35 -3.36
N ALA A 149 -5.15 5.04 -2.24
CA ALA A 149 -5.80 6.31 -1.94
C ALA A 149 -4.81 7.38 -1.47
N SER A 150 -5.16 8.64 -1.67
CA SER A 150 -4.50 9.77 -1.05
C SER A 150 -4.65 9.76 0.47
N PRO A 151 -3.94 10.62 1.23
CA PRO A 151 -4.38 11.01 2.55
C PRO A 151 -5.84 11.45 2.53
N VAL A 152 -6.62 11.12 3.57
CA VAL A 152 -8.09 11.29 3.57
C VAL A 152 -8.48 12.55 4.33
N ALA A 153 -9.20 13.46 3.65
CA ALA A 153 -9.82 14.62 4.30
C ALA A 153 -11.04 14.17 5.10
N THR A 154 -11.03 14.40 6.41
CA THR A 154 -12.12 13.97 7.31
C THR A 154 -13.12 15.07 7.63
N GLY A 155 -12.71 16.34 7.46
CA GLY A 155 -13.47 17.49 7.91
C GLY A 155 -13.25 17.80 9.39
N SER A 156 -14.13 18.62 9.97
CA SER A 156 -14.10 19.02 11.39
C SER A 156 -15.50 19.43 11.89
N GLY A 157 -15.60 19.78 13.17
CA GLY A 157 -16.85 20.27 13.75
C GLY A 157 -17.76 19.17 14.31
N ARG A 158 -19.05 19.21 13.97
CA ARG A 158 -20.07 18.26 14.43
C ARG A 158 -21.02 17.90 13.29
N THR A 159 -21.46 16.63 13.28
CA THR A 159 -22.51 16.13 12.39
C THR A 159 -23.69 15.60 13.19
N GLY A 160 -24.90 15.60 12.61
CA GLY A 160 -26.07 14.96 13.19
C GLY A 160 -26.03 13.46 12.96
N SER A 161 -26.49 12.70 13.94
CA SER A 161 -26.63 11.24 13.83
C SER A 161 -27.88 10.76 14.58
N ALA A 162 -28.24 9.49 14.41
CA ALA A 162 -29.31 8.84 15.18
C ALA A 162 -29.07 8.91 16.69
N HIS A 163 -27.83 9.05 17.13
CA HIS A 163 -27.42 9.19 18.54
C HIS A 163 -27.26 10.65 19.01
N GLY A 164 -27.68 11.62 18.19
CA GLY A 164 -27.47 13.06 18.44
C GLY A 164 -26.21 13.60 17.77
N PRO A 165 -25.75 14.82 18.13
CA PRO A 165 -24.60 15.43 17.49
C PRO A 165 -23.30 14.71 17.86
N LEU A 166 -22.58 14.22 16.85
CA LEU A 166 -21.26 13.58 16.96
C LEU A 166 -20.12 14.52 16.53
N PRO A 167 -18.92 14.34 17.06
CA PRO A 167 -17.74 15.04 16.54
C PRO A 167 -17.41 14.58 15.12
N VAL A 168 -16.84 15.47 14.32
CA VAL A 168 -16.26 15.15 13.01
C VAL A 168 -14.74 15.17 13.15
N PRO A 169 -14.03 14.09 12.72
CA PRO A 169 -14.55 12.85 12.15
C PRO A 169 -15.42 12.05 13.12
N ALA A 170 -16.44 11.36 12.60
CA ALA A 170 -17.24 10.45 13.39
C ALA A 170 -16.37 9.34 14.02
N PRO A 171 -16.67 8.84 15.24
CA PRO A 171 -15.84 7.85 15.90
C PRO A 171 -15.57 6.60 15.05
N ALA A 172 -16.56 6.08 14.33
CA ALA A 172 -16.41 4.93 13.45
C ALA A 172 -15.43 5.21 12.28
N VAL A 173 -15.39 6.44 11.75
CA VAL A 173 -14.45 6.83 10.70
C VAL A 173 -13.01 6.69 11.17
N LEU A 174 -12.69 7.13 12.39
CA LEU A 174 -11.33 7.03 12.95
C LEU A 174 -10.95 5.58 13.25
N GLU A 175 -11.90 4.74 13.67
CA GLU A 175 -11.65 3.31 13.86
C GLU A 175 -11.37 2.60 12.54
N LEU A 176 -12.10 2.93 11.46
CA LEU A 176 -11.91 2.38 10.12
C LEU A 176 -10.61 2.82 9.47
N LEU A 177 -10.21 4.09 9.65
CA LEU A 177 -8.99 4.66 9.08
C LEU A 177 -7.77 4.55 10.00
N ARG A 178 -7.79 3.69 11.02
CA ARG A 178 -6.66 3.47 11.92
C ARG A 178 -5.42 3.02 11.12
N GLY A 179 -4.34 3.81 11.21
CA GLY A 179 -3.10 3.58 10.45
C GLY A 179 -3.05 4.25 9.07
N ALA A 180 -4.17 4.75 8.57
CA ALA A 180 -4.20 5.57 7.35
C ALA A 180 -3.83 7.03 7.65
N PRO A 181 -3.15 7.74 6.73
CA PRO A 181 -2.91 9.17 6.86
C PRO A 181 -4.22 9.93 6.67
N VAL A 182 -4.61 10.73 7.66
CA VAL A 182 -5.80 11.57 7.61
C VAL A 182 -5.46 13.03 7.92
N HIS A 183 -6.27 13.95 7.44
CA HIS A 183 -6.16 15.36 7.78
C HIS A 183 -7.57 15.96 8.00
N GLY A 184 -7.62 17.04 8.77
CA GLY A 184 -8.86 17.80 8.97
C GLY A 184 -9.29 18.55 7.71
N GLY A 185 -10.26 19.45 7.86
CA GLY A 185 -10.81 20.24 6.78
C GLY A 185 -11.82 21.26 7.32
N PRO A 186 -12.68 21.81 6.46
CA PRO A 186 -13.78 22.71 6.86
C PRO A 186 -14.67 22.08 7.92
N ALA A 187 -15.50 22.92 8.57
CA ALA A 187 -16.37 22.52 9.67
C ALA A 187 -17.61 21.73 9.20
N VAL A 188 -17.35 20.68 8.43
CA VAL A 188 -18.33 19.74 7.88
C VAL A 188 -17.77 18.33 7.87
N GLU A 189 -18.64 17.33 7.81
CA GLU A 189 -18.27 15.93 7.59
C GLU A 189 -17.92 15.73 6.11
N LEU A 190 -16.66 15.38 5.83
CA LEU A 190 -16.19 15.09 4.48
C LEU A 190 -16.08 13.59 4.21
N THR A 191 -15.82 12.80 5.25
CA THR A 191 -15.71 11.34 5.14
C THR A 191 -16.74 10.68 6.04
N THR A 192 -17.60 9.87 5.42
CA THR A 192 -18.63 9.09 6.12
C THR A 192 -18.10 7.72 6.54
N PRO A 193 -18.74 7.03 7.51
CA PRO A 193 -18.36 5.66 7.86
C PRO A 193 -18.38 4.69 6.65
N THR A 194 -19.39 4.80 5.77
CA THR A 194 -19.46 3.97 4.54
C THR A 194 -18.27 4.22 3.61
N GLY A 195 -17.93 5.50 3.36
CA GLY A 195 -16.78 5.85 2.53
C GLY A 195 -15.45 5.38 3.13
N ALA A 196 -15.26 5.58 4.44
CA ALA A 196 -14.08 5.10 5.17
C ALA A 196 -13.94 3.56 5.09
N ALA A 197 -15.05 2.82 5.20
CA ALA A 197 -15.04 1.36 5.11
C ALA A 197 -14.70 0.85 3.70
N ILE A 198 -15.20 1.51 2.66
CA ILE A 198 -14.83 1.21 1.27
C ILE A 198 -13.31 1.33 1.07
N LEU A 199 -12.70 2.40 1.60
CA LEU A 199 -11.25 2.55 1.55
C LEU A 199 -10.54 1.47 2.37
N ALA A 200 -10.94 1.27 3.62
CA ALA A 200 -10.28 0.32 4.52
C ALA A 200 -10.32 -1.12 3.99
N ALA A 201 -11.39 -1.52 3.30
CA ALA A 201 -11.54 -2.86 2.72
C ALA A 201 -10.88 -3.00 1.33
N GLY A 202 -10.80 -1.91 0.56
CA GLY A 202 -10.47 -1.96 -0.86
C GLY A 202 -9.09 -1.42 -1.24
N VAL A 203 -8.43 -0.68 -0.35
CA VAL A 203 -7.19 0.04 -0.65
C VAL A 203 -5.99 -0.68 -0.09
N ALA A 204 -5.05 -1.01 -0.96
CA ALA A 204 -3.80 -1.69 -0.57
C ALA A 204 -2.78 -0.73 0.07
N ARG A 205 -2.84 0.57 -0.28
CA ARG A 205 -1.89 1.57 0.19
C ARG A 205 -2.49 2.97 0.19
N PHE A 206 -2.11 3.76 1.20
CA PHE A 206 -2.34 5.21 1.23
C PHE A 206 -1.03 5.95 0.91
N GLY A 207 -1.11 7.00 0.10
CA GLY A 207 0.05 7.81 -0.29
C GLY A 207 -0.23 8.67 -1.51
N GLU A 208 0.84 9.20 -2.10
CA GLU A 208 0.77 10.00 -3.32
C GLU A 208 0.35 9.17 -4.54
N LEU A 209 -0.16 9.85 -5.56
CA LEU A 209 -0.47 9.22 -6.85
C LEU A 209 0.80 8.57 -7.43
N PRO A 210 0.79 7.24 -7.64
CA PRO A 210 1.96 6.57 -8.21
C PRO A 210 2.13 6.93 -9.69
N PRO A 211 3.32 6.74 -10.26
CA PRO A 211 3.50 6.77 -11.71
C PRO A 211 2.51 5.80 -12.36
N MET A 212 1.64 6.33 -13.23
CA MET A 212 0.63 5.53 -13.92
C MET A 212 0.28 6.12 -15.28
N ARG A 213 -0.16 5.25 -16.20
CA ARG A 213 -0.81 5.66 -17.44
C ARG A 213 -2.30 5.83 -17.12
N VAL A 214 -2.78 7.07 -17.13
CA VAL A 214 -4.19 7.37 -16.91
C VAL A 214 -5.01 6.91 -18.12
N VAL A 215 -6.05 6.12 -17.87
CA VAL A 215 -7.01 5.62 -18.87
C VAL A 215 -8.32 6.40 -18.78
N SER A 216 -8.81 6.63 -17.57
CA SER A 216 -10.04 7.39 -17.32
C SER A 216 -9.98 8.09 -15.97
N VAL A 217 -10.77 9.15 -15.84
CA VAL A 217 -10.95 9.89 -14.58
C VAL A 217 -12.44 10.11 -14.38
N GLY A 218 -12.92 9.91 -13.17
CA GLY A 218 -14.29 10.19 -12.80
C GLY A 218 -14.39 10.97 -11.50
N TYR A 219 -15.44 11.80 -11.42
CA TYR A 219 -15.76 12.62 -10.29
C TYR A 219 -17.14 12.25 -9.73
N GLY A 220 -17.20 11.85 -8.46
CA GLY A 220 -18.44 11.56 -7.75
C GLY A 220 -18.80 12.69 -6.82
N ALA A 221 -19.97 13.28 -7.00
CA ALA A 221 -20.46 14.39 -6.20
C ALA A 221 -21.15 13.91 -4.93
N GLY A 222 -20.81 14.52 -3.80
CA GLY A 222 -21.61 14.36 -2.58
C GLY A 222 -22.92 15.16 -2.64
N SER A 223 -23.85 14.77 -1.77
CA SER A 223 -25.21 15.36 -1.69
C SER A 223 -25.20 16.83 -1.23
N ARG A 224 -24.18 17.25 -0.47
CA ARG A 224 -24.06 18.63 0.05
C ARG A 224 -23.15 19.47 -0.84
N GLN A 225 -23.44 20.77 -0.90
CA GLN A 225 -22.57 21.76 -1.54
C GLN A 225 -21.78 22.51 -0.45
N HIS A 226 -20.49 22.69 -0.66
CA HIS A 226 -19.63 23.44 0.26
C HIS A 226 -19.06 24.67 -0.45
N ASP A 227 -19.01 25.79 0.28
CA ASP A 227 -18.50 27.05 -0.28
C ASP A 227 -16.97 27.09 -0.36
N GLU A 228 -16.29 26.33 0.51
CA GLU A 228 -14.83 26.39 0.66
C GLU A 228 -14.08 25.44 -0.29
N MET A 229 -14.73 24.36 -0.75
CA MET A 229 -14.15 23.36 -1.63
C MET A 229 -15.18 22.56 -2.40
N PRO A 230 -14.86 22.05 -3.60
CA PRO A 230 -15.72 21.14 -4.33
C PRO A 230 -15.98 19.85 -3.52
N ASN A 231 -17.24 19.53 -3.22
CA ASN A 231 -17.58 18.27 -2.57
C ASN A 231 -17.63 17.13 -3.59
N VAL A 232 -16.44 16.69 -4.02
CA VAL A 232 -16.30 15.62 -5.00
C VAL A 232 -15.17 14.66 -4.60
N LEU A 233 -15.36 13.39 -4.86
CA LEU A 233 -14.31 12.38 -4.88
C LEU A 233 -13.80 12.25 -6.32
N ARG A 234 -12.49 12.24 -6.52
CA ARG A 234 -11.88 11.91 -7.81
C ARG A 234 -11.38 10.46 -7.79
N VAL A 235 -11.77 9.68 -8.80
CA VAL A 235 -11.19 8.36 -9.04
C VAL A 235 -10.42 8.38 -10.35
N ILE A 236 -9.16 7.96 -10.32
CA ILE A 236 -8.28 7.88 -11.49
C ILE A 236 -8.08 6.39 -11.79
N LEU A 237 -8.50 5.97 -12.97
CA LEU A 237 -8.35 4.60 -13.46
C LEU A 237 -7.21 4.51 -14.46
N GLY A 238 -6.45 3.43 -14.42
CA GLY A 238 -5.35 3.24 -15.36
C GLY A 238 -4.51 2.02 -15.09
N GLU A 239 -3.30 2.07 -15.60
CA GLU A 239 -2.28 1.05 -15.40
C GLU A 239 -1.10 1.68 -14.66
N ARG A 240 -0.64 1.05 -13.59
CA ARG A 240 0.62 1.48 -12.99
C ARG A 240 1.73 1.34 -14.01
N VAL A 241 2.49 2.40 -14.18
CA VAL A 241 3.76 2.28 -14.86
C VAL A 241 4.70 1.67 -13.82
N GLU A 242 4.86 0.35 -13.90
CA GLU A 242 6.03 -0.25 -13.29
C GLU A 242 7.20 0.40 -14.03
N ASP A 243 8.08 1.07 -13.31
CA ASP A 243 9.35 1.44 -13.92
C ASP A 243 9.94 0.14 -14.47
N ASP A 244 10.02 0.02 -15.81
CA ASP A 244 10.59 -1.14 -16.53
C ASP A 244 12.07 -1.42 -16.19
N ALA A 245 12.66 -0.59 -15.38
CA ALA A 245 13.83 -0.88 -14.57
C ALA A 245 13.33 -1.45 -13.24
N GLY A 246 13.16 -2.76 -13.16
CA GLY A 246 12.64 -3.59 -12.07
C GLY A 246 12.47 -2.81 -10.76
N ALA A 247 11.30 -2.87 -10.18
CA ALA A 247 10.92 -2.12 -8.99
C ALA A 247 12.06 -2.18 -7.95
N GLY A 248 12.95 -1.19 -8.00
CA GLY A 248 14.01 -1.08 -7.02
C GLY A 248 13.32 -0.87 -5.67
N ASP A 249 13.54 -1.78 -4.75
CA ASP A 249 13.05 -1.61 -3.38
C ASP A 249 13.52 -0.26 -2.88
N GLY A 250 12.59 0.59 -2.48
CA GLY A 250 12.92 1.87 -1.85
C GLY A 250 13.84 1.58 -0.66
N ALA A 251 14.98 2.24 -0.61
CA ALA A 251 15.92 2.12 0.48
C ALA A 251 16.29 3.53 0.98
N LEU A 252 16.83 3.61 2.19
CA LEU A 252 17.32 4.84 2.77
C LEU A 252 18.81 4.70 3.03
N VAL A 253 19.63 5.61 2.51
CA VAL A 253 21.03 5.73 2.93
C VAL A 253 21.07 6.65 4.14
N LEU A 254 21.48 6.12 5.29
CA LEU A 254 21.80 6.90 6.49
C LEU A 254 23.29 7.21 6.50
N GLU A 255 23.64 8.47 6.74
CA GLU A 255 25.03 8.90 6.75
C GLU A 255 25.33 9.82 7.92
N THR A 256 26.55 9.71 8.43
CA THR A 256 27.11 10.65 9.40
C THR A 256 28.59 10.88 9.15
N ASN A 257 29.06 12.10 9.46
CA ASN A 257 30.49 12.43 9.39
C ASN A 257 31.09 12.41 10.81
N LEU A 258 32.24 11.77 10.94
CA LEU A 258 32.92 11.52 12.22
C LEU A 258 34.36 11.99 12.11
N ASP A 259 34.71 13.09 12.84
CA ASP A 259 36.08 13.64 12.92
C ASP A 259 36.78 13.34 14.26
N ASP A 260 36.09 12.60 15.14
CA ASP A 260 36.53 12.27 16.50
C ASP A 260 36.29 10.79 16.88
N LEU A 261 35.88 9.93 15.92
CA LEU A 261 35.74 8.50 16.18
C LEU A 261 37.13 7.84 16.29
N VAL A 262 37.34 7.07 17.35
CA VAL A 262 38.50 6.21 17.49
C VAL A 262 38.51 5.17 16.36
N PRO A 263 39.53 5.10 15.49
CA PRO A 263 39.51 4.22 14.29
C PRO A 263 39.27 2.73 14.61
N GLU A 264 39.73 2.26 15.75
CA GLU A 264 39.53 0.87 16.20
C GLU A 264 38.06 0.49 16.43
N LEU A 265 37.20 1.48 16.64
CA LEU A 265 35.77 1.23 16.82
C LEU A 265 35.03 1.05 15.47
N ALA A 266 35.60 1.49 14.36
CA ALA A 266 34.91 1.46 13.08
C ALA A 266 34.44 0.06 12.64
N PRO A 267 35.29 -1.01 12.71
CA PRO A 267 34.81 -2.37 12.39
C PRO A 267 33.66 -2.84 13.29
N TRP A 268 33.75 -2.56 14.58
CA TRP A 268 32.68 -2.89 15.52
C TRP A 268 31.35 -2.20 15.17
N VAL A 269 31.40 -0.92 14.84
CA VAL A 269 30.19 -0.17 14.44
C VAL A 269 29.59 -0.74 13.17
N VAL A 270 30.41 -1.10 12.18
CA VAL A 270 29.98 -1.75 10.93
C VAL A 270 29.22 -3.05 11.23
N ASP A 271 29.78 -3.93 12.08
CA ASP A 271 29.13 -5.18 12.47
C ASP A 271 27.78 -4.93 13.17
N ARG A 272 27.72 -3.93 14.03
CA ARG A 272 26.48 -3.55 14.74
C ARG A 272 25.41 -3.00 13.80
N LEU A 273 25.80 -2.27 12.75
CA LEU A 273 24.88 -1.76 11.73
C LEU A 273 24.28 -2.90 10.90
N PHE A 274 25.10 -3.88 10.48
CA PHE A 274 24.57 -5.08 9.83
C PHE A 274 23.63 -5.86 10.73
N ALA A 275 23.98 -6.05 11.99
CA ALA A 275 23.13 -6.74 12.97
C ALA A 275 21.80 -5.99 13.22
N ALA A 276 21.76 -4.67 13.04
CA ALA A 276 20.54 -3.85 13.13
C ALA A 276 19.67 -3.90 11.87
N GLY A 277 20.15 -4.53 10.79
CA GLY A 277 19.41 -4.75 9.55
C GLY A 277 19.82 -3.84 8.39
N ALA A 278 20.98 -3.17 8.45
CA ALA A 278 21.54 -2.54 7.26
C ALA A 278 21.86 -3.60 6.21
N SER A 279 21.54 -3.33 4.94
CA SER A 279 21.83 -4.24 3.82
C SER A 279 23.23 -4.03 3.25
N ASP A 280 23.83 -2.88 3.52
CA ASP A 280 25.20 -2.55 3.18
C ASP A 280 25.72 -1.44 4.10
N VAL A 281 27.05 -1.43 4.36
CA VAL A 281 27.71 -0.41 5.19
C VAL A 281 29.07 -0.12 4.58
N TRP A 282 29.38 1.17 4.41
CA TRP A 282 30.69 1.57 3.90
C TRP A 282 31.23 2.82 4.57
N ILE A 283 32.53 2.99 4.48
CA ILE A 283 33.26 4.12 5.07
C ILE A 283 33.96 4.87 3.95
N THR A 284 33.73 6.18 3.89
CA THR A 284 34.39 7.08 2.93
C THR A 284 35.29 8.06 3.68
N PRO A 285 36.60 8.09 3.43
CA PRO A 285 37.49 9.11 3.98
C PRO A 285 37.10 10.50 3.45
N VAL A 286 37.02 11.49 4.36
CA VAL A 286 36.68 12.86 4.02
C VAL A 286 37.55 13.84 4.80
N GLN A 287 37.65 15.07 4.33
CA GLN A 287 38.26 16.16 5.08
C GLN A 287 37.16 17.11 5.55
N MET A 288 37.08 17.35 6.85
CA MET A 288 36.10 18.23 7.46
C MET A 288 36.65 19.63 7.73
N LYS A 289 35.78 20.53 8.23
CA LYS A 289 36.15 21.88 8.63
C LYS A 289 37.39 21.88 9.52
N LYS A 290 38.17 22.95 9.46
CA LYS A 290 39.47 23.11 10.18
C LYS A 290 40.53 22.11 9.73
N GLY A 291 40.38 21.51 8.53
CA GLY A 291 41.39 20.59 7.96
C GLY A 291 41.45 19.24 8.68
N ARG A 292 40.42 18.82 9.43
CA ARG A 292 40.45 17.57 10.17
C ARG A 292 40.21 16.37 9.25
N PRO A 293 41.10 15.36 9.24
CA PRO A 293 40.80 14.06 8.67
C PRO A 293 39.57 13.45 9.36
N ALA A 294 38.66 12.88 8.60
CA ALA A 294 37.44 12.31 9.10
C ALA A 294 36.93 11.18 8.20
N ILE A 295 35.85 10.55 8.60
CA ILE A 295 35.15 9.58 7.79
C ILE A 295 33.67 9.93 7.66
N THR A 296 33.08 9.60 6.53
CA THR A 296 31.64 9.45 6.39
C THR A 296 31.30 7.97 6.55
N LEU A 297 30.51 7.63 7.55
CA LEU A 297 29.96 6.30 7.72
C LEU A 297 28.56 6.28 7.11
N SER A 298 28.34 5.38 6.14
CA SER A 298 27.10 5.25 5.39
C SER A 298 26.51 3.86 5.58
N ALA A 299 25.20 3.77 5.76
CA ALA A 299 24.46 2.51 5.90
C ALA A 299 23.23 2.51 4.99
N LEU A 300 23.09 1.49 4.16
CA LEU A 300 21.92 1.28 3.30
C LEU A 300 20.85 0.49 4.06
N CYS A 301 19.73 1.13 4.30
CA CYS A 301 18.63 0.61 5.11
C CYS A 301 17.45 0.16 4.22
N PRO A 302 17.09 -1.13 4.26
CA PRO A 302 15.81 -1.58 3.73
C PRO A 302 14.62 -0.89 4.44
N PRO A 303 13.43 -0.84 3.82
CA PRO A 303 12.25 -0.25 4.45
C PRO A 303 11.99 -0.79 5.86
N GLY A 304 11.73 0.12 6.81
CA GLY A 304 11.41 -0.24 8.21
C GLY A 304 12.61 -0.60 9.09
N THR A 305 13.86 -0.52 8.59
CA THR A 305 15.06 -0.79 9.42
C THR A 305 15.76 0.48 9.90
N ASP A 306 15.46 1.63 9.30
CA ASP A 306 16.14 2.91 9.53
C ASP A 306 16.19 3.35 10.99
N ALA A 307 15.10 3.17 11.74
CA ALA A 307 15.07 3.54 13.15
C ALA A 307 16.07 2.74 14.00
N ARG A 308 16.21 1.43 13.74
CA ARG A 308 17.15 0.56 14.46
C ARG A 308 18.59 0.87 14.08
N VAL A 309 18.87 1.07 12.79
CA VAL A 309 20.20 1.42 12.29
C VAL A 309 20.63 2.79 12.83
N ARG A 310 19.74 3.78 12.81
CA ARG A 310 19.99 5.11 13.38
C ARG A 310 20.28 5.07 14.89
N ALA A 311 19.59 4.21 15.64
CA ALA A 311 19.86 4.03 17.07
C ALA A 311 21.27 3.48 17.31
N VAL A 312 21.79 2.60 16.44
CA VAL A 312 23.16 2.11 16.52
C VAL A 312 24.15 3.23 16.25
N LEU A 313 23.95 4.06 15.21
CA LEU A 313 24.82 5.21 14.93
C LEU A 313 24.93 6.15 16.14
N TRP A 314 23.84 6.48 16.79
CA TRP A 314 23.87 7.34 17.98
C TRP A 314 24.52 6.69 19.19
N ARG A 315 24.39 5.38 19.36
CA ARG A 315 24.89 4.68 20.53
C ARG A 315 26.38 4.32 20.43
N GLU A 316 26.82 3.95 19.22
CA GLU A 316 28.16 3.37 19.02
C GLU A 316 29.15 4.37 18.40
N THR A 317 28.71 5.61 18.09
CA THR A 317 29.58 6.66 17.57
C THR A 317 29.46 7.96 18.36
N SER A 318 30.30 8.94 18.05
CA SER A 318 30.27 10.29 18.62
C SER A 318 29.25 11.21 17.94
N THR A 319 28.51 10.75 16.93
CA THR A 319 27.64 11.60 16.13
C THR A 319 26.45 12.15 16.92
N LEU A 320 26.14 13.44 16.71
CA LEU A 320 24.94 14.11 17.19
C LEU A 320 23.87 14.22 16.11
N GLY A 321 24.18 13.90 14.86
CA GLY A 321 23.25 14.06 13.73
C GLY A 321 23.49 13.03 12.62
N VAL A 322 22.38 12.49 12.12
CA VAL A 322 22.37 11.54 10.98
C VAL A 322 21.49 12.14 9.91
N ARG A 323 21.96 12.14 8.67
CA ARG A 323 21.18 12.52 7.47
C ARG A 323 20.68 11.27 6.77
N GLY A 324 19.50 11.32 6.17
CA GLY A 324 18.93 10.24 5.40
C GLY A 324 18.60 10.70 3.98
N THR A 325 18.99 9.91 3.00
CA THR A 325 18.68 10.15 1.58
C THR A 325 17.95 8.94 1.02
N PRO A 326 16.69 9.10 0.54
CA PRO A 326 15.99 8.04 -0.15
C PRO A 326 16.73 7.65 -1.44
N VAL A 327 16.89 6.35 -1.67
CA VAL A 327 17.54 5.81 -2.87
C VAL A 327 16.71 4.66 -3.42
N ARG A 328 16.83 4.41 -4.73
CA ARG A 328 16.31 3.19 -5.36
C ARG A 328 17.43 2.18 -5.44
N LYS A 329 17.13 0.92 -5.11
CA LYS A 329 18.06 -0.20 -5.18
C LYS A 329 17.49 -1.26 -6.11
N TRP A 330 18.23 -1.61 -7.16
CA TRP A 330 17.91 -2.69 -8.06
C TRP A 330 18.78 -3.90 -7.74
N MET A 331 18.17 -5.06 -7.69
CA MET A 331 18.88 -6.31 -7.42
C MET A 331 18.48 -7.37 -8.44
N LEU A 332 19.45 -8.11 -8.92
CA LEU A 332 19.18 -9.32 -9.70
C LEU A 332 18.48 -10.36 -8.83
N GLU A 333 17.63 -11.17 -9.43
CA GLU A 333 17.18 -12.42 -8.81
C GLU A 333 18.40 -13.26 -8.45
N ARG A 334 18.40 -13.88 -7.25
CA ARG A 334 19.57 -14.62 -6.74
C ARG A 334 19.21 -16.08 -6.54
N LYS A 335 20.07 -16.95 -7.06
CA LYS A 335 20.06 -18.37 -6.78
C LYS A 335 21.41 -18.78 -6.18
N LEU A 336 21.38 -19.58 -5.13
CA LEU A 336 22.57 -20.14 -4.53
C LEU A 336 22.71 -21.59 -5.02
N VAL A 337 23.88 -21.93 -5.55
CA VAL A 337 24.25 -23.30 -5.94
C VAL A 337 25.49 -23.73 -5.19
N GLU A 338 25.68 -25.01 -5.03
CA GLU A 338 26.87 -25.59 -4.38
C GLU A 338 27.66 -26.37 -5.41
N VAL A 339 28.95 -26.09 -5.53
CA VAL A 339 29.87 -26.82 -6.42
C VAL A 339 30.90 -27.60 -5.61
N ALA A 340 31.13 -28.85 -5.99
CA ALA A 340 32.19 -29.67 -5.42
C ALA A 340 33.56 -29.26 -5.96
N LEU A 341 34.50 -28.95 -5.08
CA LEU A 341 35.84 -28.48 -5.46
C LEU A 341 36.89 -28.89 -4.43
N LEU A 342 37.99 -29.46 -4.89
CA LEU A 342 39.19 -29.79 -4.06
C LEU A 342 38.86 -30.61 -2.79
N GLY A 343 37.88 -31.51 -2.87
CA GLY A 343 37.45 -32.32 -1.74
C GLY A 343 36.52 -31.65 -0.75
N GLY A 344 36.05 -30.44 -1.05
CA GLY A 344 35.06 -29.69 -0.29
C GLY A 344 33.94 -29.10 -1.18
N THR A 345 33.15 -28.24 -0.61
CA THR A 345 32.01 -27.57 -1.30
C THR A 345 32.17 -26.05 -1.21
N VAL A 346 31.87 -25.35 -2.30
CA VAL A 346 31.84 -23.90 -2.39
C VAL A 346 30.44 -23.49 -2.82
N ARG A 347 29.82 -22.60 -2.08
CA ARG A 347 28.56 -21.94 -2.48
C ARG A 347 28.88 -20.87 -3.53
N VAL A 348 28.07 -20.82 -4.57
CA VAL A 348 28.19 -19.84 -5.66
C VAL A 348 26.88 -19.12 -5.83
N LYS A 349 26.91 -17.79 -5.75
CA LYS A 349 25.77 -16.93 -6.04
C LYS A 349 25.62 -16.75 -7.54
N LEU A 350 24.46 -17.05 -8.06
CA LEU A 350 24.05 -16.74 -9.42
C LEU A 350 23.12 -15.52 -9.39
N GLY A 351 23.45 -14.52 -10.22
CA GLY A 351 22.55 -13.38 -10.50
C GLY A 351 21.81 -13.66 -11.79
N LEU A 352 20.47 -13.56 -11.76
CA LEU A 352 19.61 -13.83 -12.92
C LEU A 352 18.89 -12.54 -13.35
N GLU A 353 18.79 -12.34 -14.66
CA GLU A 353 17.98 -11.32 -15.31
C GLU A 353 17.10 -12.00 -16.34
N GLY A 354 15.76 -11.88 -16.21
CA GLY A 354 14.83 -12.56 -17.08
C GLY A 354 14.99 -14.08 -17.14
N GLY A 355 15.44 -14.70 -16.05
CA GLY A 355 15.70 -16.14 -15.97
C GLY A 355 17.06 -16.57 -16.54
N GLN A 356 17.83 -15.65 -17.13
CA GLN A 356 19.18 -15.92 -17.62
C GLN A 356 20.24 -15.59 -16.58
N VAL A 357 21.26 -16.42 -16.44
CA VAL A 357 22.39 -16.17 -15.53
C VAL A 357 23.30 -15.11 -16.15
N VAL A 358 23.41 -13.95 -15.50
CA VAL A 358 24.24 -12.83 -15.94
C VAL A 358 25.45 -12.61 -15.02
N ASN A 359 25.44 -13.21 -13.81
CA ASN A 359 26.57 -13.10 -12.89
C ASN A 359 26.79 -14.41 -12.12
N VAL A 360 28.04 -14.78 -11.89
CA VAL A 360 28.48 -15.99 -11.15
C VAL A 360 29.55 -15.59 -10.17
N ALA A 361 29.25 -15.63 -8.88
CA ALA A 361 30.13 -15.16 -7.81
C ALA A 361 30.28 -16.22 -6.70
N PRO A 362 31.44 -16.91 -6.61
CA PRO A 362 31.73 -17.81 -5.50
C PRO A 362 31.80 -17.08 -4.15
N GLU A 363 31.30 -17.71 -3.09
CA GLU A 363 31.38 -17.17 -1.74
C GLU A 363 32.83 -17.12 -1.26
N PHE A 364 33.27 -15.93 -0.87
CA PHE A 364 34.65 -15.65 -0.47
C PHE A 364 35.10 -16.55 0.68
N ASP A 365 34.29 -16.69 1.73
CA ASP A 365 34.66 -17.44 2.94
C ASP A 365 34.84 -18.93 2.66
N ASP A 366 33.99 -19.52 1.79
CA ASP A 366 34.12 -20.91 1.37
C ASP A 366 35.41 -21.10 0.56
N CYS A 367 35.73 -20.18 -0.36
CA CYS A 367 36.97 -20.21 -1.12
C CYS A 367 38.19 -19.99 -0.25
N ALA A 368 38.16 -19.08 0.71
CA ALA A 368 39.26 -18.81 1.63
C ALA A 368 39.55 -20.02 2.52
N ARG A 369 38.52 -20.68 3.02
CA ARG A 369 38.65 -21.93 3.77
C ARG A 369 39.33 -23.02 2.94
N LEU A 370 38.83 -23.29 1.74
CA LEU A 370 39.43 -24.30 0.85
C LEU A 370 40.86 -23.95 0.39
N ALA A 371 41.15 -22.68 0.18
CA ALA A 371 42.50 -22.21 -0.12
C ALA A 371 43.48 -22.55 1.02
N SER A 372 43.06 -22.30 2.27
CA SER A 372 43.84 -22.63 3.47
C SER A 372 44.04 -24.13 3.65
N GLU A 373 42.98 -24.92 3.45
CA GLU A 373 43.02 -26.39 3.58
C GLU A 373 43.87 -27.06 2.48
N SER A 374 43.80 -26.56 1.24
CA SER A 374 44.46 -27.14 0.08
C SER A 374 45.88 -26.59 -0.18
N GLY A 375 46.28 -25.51 0.51
CA GLY A 375 47.53 -24.79 0.26
C GLY A 375 47.60 -24.08 -1.11
N ARG A 376 46.44 -23.89 -1.78
CA ARG A 376 46.37 -23.23 -3.09
C ARG A 376 46.14 -21.74 -2.95
N PRO A 377 46.59 -20.94 -3.91
CA PRO A 377 46.27 -19.51 -3.93
C PRO A 377 44.73 -19.28 -4.01
N LEU A 378 44.19 -18.41 -3.16
CA LEU A 378 42.75 -18.08 -3.12
C LEU A 378 42.18 -17.72 -4.49
N LYS A 379 42.91 -16.92 -5.29
CA LYS A 379 42.51 -16.55 -6.66
C LYS A 379 42.30 -17.76 -7.58
N GLU A 380 43.09 -18.83 -7.39
CA GLU A 380 42.92 -20.07 -8.16
C GLU A 380 41.68 -20.83 -7.73
N VAL A 381 41.41 -20.91 -6.42
CA VAL A 381 40.21 -21.56 -5.88
C VAL A 381 38.97 -20.85 -6.36
N MET A 382 38.92 -19.50 -6.31
CA MET A 382 37.81 -18.72 -6.81
C MET A 382 37.55 -18.94 -8.30
N ALA A 383 38.61 -18.91 -9.13
CA ALA A 383 38.46 -19.14 -10.57
C ALA A 383 37.92 -20.54 -10.89
N ARG A 384 38.39 -21.56 -10.17
CA ARG A 384 37.94 -22.96 -10.32
C ARG A 384 36.48 -23.12 -9.86
N ALA A 385 36.08 -22.48 -8.75
CA ALA A 385 34.70 -22.51 -8.29
C ALA A 385 33.72 -21.85 -9.28
N GLN A 386 34.13 -20.72 -9.86
CA GLN A 386 33.37 -20.07 -10.93
C GLN A 386 33.24 -20.95 -12.19
N ALA A 387 34.34 -21.56 -12.64
CA ALA A 387 34.36 -22.45 -13.79
C ALA A 387 33.48 -23.70 -13.57
N ALA A 388 33.49 -24.29 -12.37
CA ALA A 388 32.67 -25.42 -12.01
C ALA A 388 31.17 -25.06 -12.06
N ALA A 389 30.79 -23.92 -11.50
CA ALA A 389 29.40 -23.45 -11.54
C ALA A 389 28.91 -23.21 -12.97
N LEU A 390 29.71 -22.62 -13.85
CA LEU A 390 29.38 -22.43 -15.25
C LEU A 390 29.20 -23.76 -15.98
N ALA A 391 30.08 -24.73 -15.73
CA ALA A 391 29.97 -26.06 -16.35
C ALA A 391 28.70 -26.82 -15.94
N GLU A 392 28.22 -26.65 -14.68
CA GLU A 392 26.96 -27.23 -14.24
C GLU A 392 25.74 -26.56 -14.88
N LEU A 393 25.83 -25.27 -15.20
CA LEU A 393 24.74 -24.53 -15.90
C LEU A 393 24.65 -24.92 -17.38
N ASP A 394 25.75 -25.28 -18.03
CA ASP A 394 25.82 -25.72 -19.42
C ASP A 394 25.46 -27.21 -19.61
N ALA A 395 25.36 -27.96 -18.50
CA ALA A 395 25.00 -29.37 -18.56
C ALA A 395 23.53 -29.56 -18.92
N PRO A 396 23.17 -30.44 -19.89
CA PRO A 396 21.78 -30.72 -20.19
C PRO A 396 21.07 -31.27 -18.96
N PRO A 397 19.79 -30.90 -18.75
CA PRO A 397 19.03 -31.45 -17.63
C PRO A 397 18.96 -32.97 -17.75
N GLY A 398 19.45 -33.68 -16.72
CA GLY A 398 19.45 -35.14 -16.63
C GLY A 398 18.06 -35.73 -16.44
#